data_bce749808294ddeeae5af6751ab77223
#
_entry.id   bce749808294ddeeae5af6751ab77223
#
_cell.length_a   1.000
_cell.length_b   1.000
_cell.length_c   1.000
_cell.angle_alpha   90.00
_cell.angle_beta   90.00
_cell.angle_gamma   90.00
#
_symmetry.space_group_name_H-M   'P 1'
#
loop_
_entity.id
_entity.type
_entity.pdbx_description
1 polymer ?
#
loop_
_entity_poly.entity_id
_entity_poly.type
_entity_poly.pdbx_seq_one_letter_code
_entity_poly.pdbx_strand_id
1 'polypeptide(L)'
;MNLTKKPLVIVGSGFAGINTALNLKKFDLDIPIIIIDSQPSFLFKPLMYEVLSGEIKQWEVTPNLETIFSNSGITFLQNKLCEVDFSMNILKFQDNLHIEYQYLVLGTGSSHNSFSIKGVDENCYFFNDINDLDKLKIYLQQTTNNVKKDNLFIVGAGPSGVELACKLSDLYSNRFNIKIIEKADEILTKNKIFNKEEAEKALDKRKIDILLNTTVEEVTEKE
;
A
#
# COMPACT_ATOMS: atom_id res chain seq x y z
N MET A 1 12.10 2.93 28.88
CA MET A 1 10.76 3.11 29.45
C MET A 1 10.64 2.24 30.69
N ASN A 2 10.54 2.82 31.90
CA ASN A 2 10.21 2.03 33.08
C ASN A 2 8.68 1.93 33.20
N LEU A 3 8.11 0.92 32.57
CA LEU A 3 6.68 0.64 32.71
C LEU A 3 6.47 -0.28 33.92
N THR A 4 5.55 0.10 34.80
CA THR A 4 5.17 -0.71 35.98
C THR A 4 4.43 -2.00 35.58
N LYS A 5 3.85 -2.03 34.39
CA LYS A 5 3.17 -3.18 33.75
C LYS A 5 3.70 -3.40 32.36
N LYS A 6 3.81 -4.66 31.93
CA LYS A 6 4.16 -4.99 30.54
C LYS A 6 3.07 -4.48 29.60
N PRO A 7 3.42 -3.82 28.49
CA PRO A 7 2.45 -3.21 27.58
C PRO A 7 1.74 -4.23 26.69
N LEU A 8 0.60 -3.82 26.14
CA LEU A 8 0.07 -4.33 24.89
C LEU A 8 0.76 -3.56 23.76
N VAL A 9 1.46 -4.29 22.89
CA VAL A 9 2.20 -3.70 21.78
C VAL A 9 1.51 -4.02 20.45
N ILE A 10 1.33 -3.00 19.63
CA ILE A 10 0.79 -3.10 18.27
C ILE A 10 1.91 -2.70 17.31
N VAL A 11 2.32 -3.60 16.43
CA VAL A 11 3.31 -3.30 15.40
C VAL A 11 2.64 -3.10 14.06
N GLY A 12 2.85 -1.94 13.48
CA GLY A 12 2.19 -1.45 12.28
C GLY A 12 1.05 -0.49 12.60
N SER A 13 1.14 0.72 12.06
CA SER A 13 0.15 1.81 12.22
C SER A 13 -0.69 2.04 10.96
N GLY A 14 -0.90 0.98 10.17
CA GLY A 14 -1.88 0.97 9.10
C GLY A 14 -3.31 0.92 9.62
N PHE A 15 -4.29 0.70 8.74
CA PHE A 15 -5.71 0.61 9.11
C PHE A 15 -5.99 -0.35 10.27
N ALA A 16 -5.39 -1.54 10.23
CA ALA A 16 -5.58 -2.55 11.27
C ALA A 16 -5.02 -2.07 12.63
N GLY A 17 -3.78 -1.58 12.65
CA GLY A 17 -3.12 -1.16 13.87
C GLY A 17 -3.78 0.03 14.55
N ILE A 18 -4.05 1.11 13.78
CA ILE A 18 -4.72 2.30 14.31
C ILE A 18 -6.12 1.96 14.83
N ASN A 19 -6.91 1.22 14.04
CA ASN A 19 -8.25 0.85 14.46
C ASN A 19 -8.24 -0.03 15.73
N THR A 20 -7.29 -0.98 15.80
CA THR A 20 -7.10 -1.80 17.02
C THR A 20 -6.73 -0.93 18.23
N ALA A 21 -5.75 -0.04 18.09
CA ALA A 21 -5.29 0.81 19.17
C ALA A 21 -6.42 1.70 19.72
N LEU A 22 -7.15 2.40 18.83
CA LEU A 22 -8.24 3.30 19.20
C LEU A 22 -9.45 2.55 19.79
N ASN A 23 -9.75 1.34 19.33
CA ASN A 23 -10.84 0.56 19.90
C ASN A 23 -10.46 -0.04 21.25
N LEU A 24 -9.24 -0.56 21.43
CA LEU A 24 -8.77 -1.06 22.72
C LEU A 24 -8.81 0.02 23.80
N LYS A 25 -8.53 1.28 23.45
CA LYS A 25 -8.62 2.40 24.39
C LYS A 25 -10.02 2.60 24.97
N LYS A 26 -11.08 2.25 24.23
CA LYS A 26 -12.48 2.35 24.69
C LYS A 26 -12.81 1.38 25.83
N PHE A 27 -12.00 0.33 26.01
CA PHE A 27 -12.23 -0.68 27.05
C PHE A 27 -11.59 -0.32 28.41
N ASP A 28 -10.97 0.86 28.54
CA ASP A 28 -10.30 1.34 29.76
C ASP A 28 -9.37 0.30 30.39
N LEU A 29 -8.55 -0.33 29.56
CA LEU A 29 -7.62 -1.37 29.97
C LEU A 29 -6.53 -0.79 30.89
N ASP A 30 -6.32 -1.40 32.06
CA ASP A 30 -5.27 -1.02 33.01
C ASP A 30 -3.90 -1.56 32.59
N ILE A 31 -3.56 -1.43 31.29
CA ILE A 31 -2.26 -1.75 30.72
C ILE A 31 -1.84 -0.67 29.74
N PRO A 32 -0.55 -0.34 29.65
CA PRO A 32 -0.04 0.60 28.64
C PRO A 32 -0.27 0.04 27.22
N ILE A 33 -0.68 0.90 26.29
CA ILE A 33 -0.78 0.57 24.87
C ILE A 33 0.34 1.31 24.13
N ILE A 34 1.15 0.57 23.41
CA ILE A 34 2.22 1.11 22.56
C ILE A 34 1.94 0.69 21.12
N ILE A 35 1.91 1.66 20.20
CA ILE A 35 1.85 1.39 18.77
C ILE A 35 3.19 1.77 18.13
N ILE A 36 3.71 0.90 17.27
CA ILE A 36 5.06 1.03 16.70
C ILE A 36 4.97 0.94 15.19
N ASP A 37 5.64 1.87 14.50
CA ASP A 37 5.79 1.83 13.04
C ASP A 37 7.15 2.41 12.64
N SER A 38 7.66 1.96 11.51
CA SER A 38 8.88 2.53 10.91
C SER A 38 8.64 3.89 10.25
N GLN A 39 7.40 4.18 9.87
CA GLN A 39 6.99 5.42 9.24
C GLN A 39 6.44 6.41 10.27
N PRO A 40 6.69 7.72 10.11
CA PRO A 40 6.15 8.74 11.01
C PRO A 40 4.68 9.08 10.73
N SER A 41 4.14 8.62 9.61
CA SER A 41 2.81 8.98 9.14
C SER A 41 2.00 7.76 8.74
N PHE A 42 0.70 7.81 8.98
CA PHE A 42 -0.26 6.88 8.40
C PHE A 42 -0.43 7.17 6.92
N LEU A 43 -0.68 6.15 6.10
CA LEU A 43 -1.04 6.31 4.70
C LEU A 43 -2.47 5.84 4.45
N PHE A 44 -3.33 6.75 4.01
CA PHE A 44 -4.68 6.42 3.56
C PHE A 44 -4.64 5.94 2.10
N LYS A 45 -4.22 4.68 1.91
CA LYS A 45 -4.01 4.07 0.57
C LYS A 45 -5.17 4.25 -0.42
N PRO A 46 -6.46 4.15 -0.03
CA PRO A 46 -7.56 4.31 -0.97
C PRO A 46 -7.59 5.63 -1.75
N LEU A 47 -7.00 6.69 -1.20
CA LEU A 47 -6.94 8.00 -1.86
C LEU A 47 -5.61 8.27 -2.60
N MET A 48 -4.75 7.28 -2.77
CA MET A 48 -3.51 7.42 -3.56
C MET A 48 -3.79 7.77 -5.03
N TYR A 49 -4.92 7.33 -5.57
CA TYR A 49 -5.33 7.63 -6.94
C TYR A 49 -5.63 9.12 -7.14
N GLU A 50 -6.23 9.78 -6.15
CA GLU A 50 -6.53 11.21 -6.15
C GLU A 50 -5.26 12.04 -5.94
N VAL A 51 -4.29 11.51 -5.18
CA VAL A 51 -2.95 12.13 -5.11
C VAL A 51 -2.22 11.99 -6.45
N LEU A 52 -2.37 10.85 -7.15
CA LEU A 52 -1.79 10.65 -8.48
C LEU A 52 -2.33 11.68 -9.49
N SER A 53 -3.63 11.94 -9.48
CA SER A 53 -4.27 12.92 -10.36
C SER A 53 -4.06 14.37 -9.93
N GLY A 54 -3.60 14.61 -8.69
CA GLY A 54 -3.43 15.95 -8.14
C GLY A 54 -4.73 16.59 -7.62
N GLU A 55 -5.82 15.83 -7.53
CA GLU A 55 -7.10 16.26 -6.95
C GLU A 55 -6.98 16.58 -5.46
N ILE A 56 -6.14 15.81 -4.76
CA ILE A 56 -5.77 16.06 -3.35
C ILE A 56 -4.26 16.06 -3.20
N LYS A 57 -3.78 16.69 -2.13
CA LYS A 57 -2.34 16.77 -1.83
C LYS A 57 -1.90 15.60 -0.96
N GLN A 58 -0.65 15.22 -1.07
CA GLN A 58 -0.07 14.09 -0.31
C GLN A 58 -0.27 14.21 1.19
N TRP A 59 -0.08 15.40 1.78
CA TRP A 59 -0.23 15.61 3.22
C TRP A 59 -1.66 15.31 3.74
N GLU A 60 -2.68 15.40 2.88
CA GLU A 60 -4.07 15.09 3.23
C GLU A 60 -4.30 13.59 3.45
N VAL A 61 -3.48 12.76 2.84
CA VAL A 61 -3.54 11.28 2.96
C VAL A 61 -2.46 10.70 3.86
N THR A 62 -1.54 11.54 4.38
CA THR A 62 -0.43 11.10 5.24
C THR A 62 -0.40 11.84 6.58
N PRO A 63 -1.46 11.78 7.41
CA PRO A 63 -1.47 12.42 8.71
C PRO A 63 -0.38 11.83 9.62
N ASN A 64 0.26 12.72 10.39
CA ASN A 64 1.33 12.35 11.31
C ASN A 64 0.79 11.52 12.49
N LEU A 65 1.48 10.42 12.80
CA LEU A 65 1.07 9.48 13.85
C LEU A 65 1.19 10.04 15.26
N GLU A 66 2.21 10.86 15.53
CA GLU A 66 2.31 11.55 16.84
C GLU A 66 1.10 12.44 17.07
N THR A 67 0.63 13.13 16.01
CA THR A 67 -0.57 13.97 16.09
C THR A 67 -1.83 13.14 16.34
N ILE A 68 -1.98 12.00 15.64
CA ILE A 68 -3.13 11.10 15.84
C ILE A 68 -3.21 10.60 17.29
N PHE A 69 -2.07 10.30 17.91
CA PHE A 69 -2.03 9.70 19.24
C PHE A 69 -1.80 10.69 20.39
N SER A 70 -1.53 11.98 20.12
CA SER A 70 -1.13 12.99 21.10
C SER A 70 -2.01 13.08 22.35
N ASN A 71 -3.32 12.90 22.21
CA ASN A 71 -4.30 13.01 23.33
C ASN A 71 -5.04 11.68 23.59
N SER A 72 -4.54 10.56 23.05
CA SER A 72 -5.22 9.27 23.12
C SER A 72 -4.87 8.46 24.37
N GLY A 73 -3.76 8.78 25.04
CA GLY A 73 -3.14 7.92 26.06
C GLY A 73 -2.50 6.65 25.49
N ILE A 74 -2.28 6.61 24.16
CA ILE A 74 -1.52 5.58 23.46
C ILE A 74 -0.14 6.15 23.17
N THR A 75 0.91 5.38 23.43
CA THR A 75 2.28 5.81 23.11
C THR A 75 2.61 5.38 21.67
N PHE A 76 2.91 6.34 20.80
CA PHE A 76 3.50 6.06 19.50
C PHE A 76 5.03 5.99 19.62
N LEU A 77 5.63 5.00 19.01
CA LEU A 77 7.08 4.84 18.91
C LEU A 77 7.47 4.60 17.45
N GLN A 78 8.18 5.55 16.87
CA GLN A 78 8.75 5.35 15.53
C GLN A 78 9.97 4.46 15.62
N ASN A 79 9.84 3.21 15.17
CA ASN A 79 10.97 2.26 15.12
C ASN A 79 10.66 1.12 14.14
N LYS A 80 11.72 0.43 13.69
CA LYS A 80 11.61 -0.72 12.80
C LYS A 80 11.84 -2.02 13.59
N LEU A 81 10.78 -2.85 13.66
CA LEU A 81 10.87 -4.19 14.24
C LEU A 81 11.76 -5.07 13.36
N CYS A 82 12.70 -5.78 13.97
CA CYS A 82 13.62 -6.72 13.33
C CYS A 82 13.29 -8.16 13.65
N GLU A 83 12.94 -8.45 14.92
CA GLU A 83 12.75 -9.82 15.40
C GLU A 83 11.70 -9.85 16.51
N VAL A 84 10.95 -10.95 16.58
CA VAL A 84 10.05 -11.28 17.69
C VAL A 84 10.52 -12.56 18.35
N ASP A 85 10.90 -12.48 19.62
CA ASP A 85 11.12 -13.64 20.45
C ASP A 85 9.82 -14.00 21.19
N PHE A 86 9.11 -14.97 20.64
CA PHE A 86 7.83 -15.43 21.22
C PHE A 86 8.02 -16.21 22.52
N SER A 87 9.19 -16.79 22.78
CA SER A 87 9.46 -17.57 23.98
C SER A 87 9.67 -16.67 25.21
N MET A 88 10.29 -15.51 24.98
CA MET A 88 10.59 -14.52 26.02
C MET A 88 9.58 -13.35 26.02
N ASN A 89 8.66 -13.28 25.03
CA ASN A 89 7.77 -12.14 24.79
C ASN A 89 8.55 -10.82 24.63
N ILE A 90 9.59 -10.83 23.79
CA ILE A 90 10.46 -9.68 23.53
C ILE A 90 10.41 -9.29 22.05
N LEU A 91 10.27 -7.99 21.80
CA LEU A 91 10.45 -7.36 20.48
C LEU A 91 11.85 -6.76 20.42
N LYS A 92 12.57 -6.99 19.32
CA LYS A 92 13.90 -6.42 19.06
C LYS A 92 13.83 -5.48 17.86
N PHE A 93 14.38 -4.28 18.01
CA PHE A 93 14.32 -3.20 17.05
C PHE A 93 15.69 -2.87 16.46
N GLN A 94 15.69 -2.13 15.35
CA GLN A 94 16.90 -1.81 14.57
C GLN A 94 17.94 -1.02 15.38
N ASP A 95 17.52 -0.20 16.35
CA ASP A 95 18.37 0.61 17.24
C ASP A 95 18.81 -0.13 18.51
N ASN A 96 18.71 -1.46 18.54
CA ASN A 96 18.96 -2.32 19.69
C ASN A 96 18.01 -2.08 20.89
N LEU A 97 16.91 -1.36 20.71
CA LEU A 97 15.86 -1.29 21.70
C LEU A 97 15.19 -2.66 21.82
N HIS A 98 14.91 -3.07 23.06
CA HIS A 98 14.12 -4.26 23.35
C HIS A 98 12.90 -3.86 24.16
N ILE A 99 11.73 -4.42 23.82
CA ILE A 99 10.47 -4.18 24.55
C ILE A 99 9.87 -5.52 24.92
N GLU A 100 9.69 -5.76 26.22
CA GLU A 100 8.89 -6.88 26.69
C GLU A 100 7.41 -6.53 26.58
N TYR A 101 6.58 -7.48 26.11
CA TYR A 101 5.15 -7.28 25.95
C TYR A 101 4.34 -8.30 26.74
N GLN A 102 3.11 -7.89 27.13
CA GLN A 102 2.10 -8.81 27.66
C GLN A 102 1.22 -9.37 26.54
N TYR A 103 0.85 -8.50 25.59
CA TYR A 103 0.08 -8.86 24.39
C TYR A 103 0.74 -8.23 23.17
N LEU A 104 0.70 -8.97 22.05
CA LEU A 104 1.26 -8.50 20.78
C LEU A 104 0.21 -8.59 19.68
N VAL A 105 0.04 -7.50 18.93
CA VAL A 105 -0.73 -7.45 17.69
C VAL A 105 0.23 -7.12 16.54
N LEU A 106 0.27 -7.96 15.52
CA LEU A 106 1.04 -7.74 14.31
C LEU A 106 0.12 -7.24 13.21
N GLY A 107 0.14 -5.93 12.96
CA GLY A 107 -0.62 -5.23 11.93
C GLY A 107 0.30 -4.65 10.84
N THR A 108 1.36 -5.37 10.46
CA THR A 108 2.45 -4.89 9.62
C THR A 108 2.07 -4.66 8.14
N GLY A 109 0.84 -5.00 7.76
CA GLY A 109 0.34 -4.80 6.41
C GLY A 109 0.96 -5.76 5.38
N SER A 110 1.13 -5.26 4.16
CA SER A 110 1.69 -6.01 3.04
C SER A 110 2.70 -5.16 2.27
N SER A 111 3.67 -5.81 1.67
CA SER A 111 4.56 -5.23 0.66
C SER A 111 4.16 -5.71 -0.73
N HIS A 112 4.68 -5.04 -1.77
CA HIS A 112 4.59 -5.57 -3.12
C HIS A 112 5.30 -6.93 -3.22
N ASN A 113 4.90 -7.74 -4.19
CA ASN A 113 5.52 -9.02 -4.48
C ASN A 113 5.83 -9.07 -5.98
N SER A 114 7.10 -9.16 -6.31
CA SER A 114 7.58 -9.34 -7.68
C SER A 114 7.44 -10.77 -8.21
N PHE A 115 7.00 -11.71 -7.35
CA PHE A 115 6.88 -13.15 -7.65
C PHE A 115 8.18 -13.75 -8.20
N SER A 116 9.32 -13.15 -7.88
CA SER A 116 10.65 -13.53 -8.40
C SER A 116 10.75 -13.46 -9.93
N ILE A 117 9.91 -12.66 -10.57
CA ILE A 117 9.99 -12.40 -12.00
C ILE A 117 11.21 -11.50 -12.24
N LYS A 118 12.11 -11.99 -13.12
CA LYS A 118 13.36 -11.30 -13.41
C LYS A 118 13.12 -9.90 -13.97
N GLY A 119 13.83 -8.91 -13.42
CA GLY A 119 13.82 -7.52 -13.84
C GLY A 119 12.61 -6.69 -13.37
N VAL A 120 11.67 -7.27 -12.62
CA VAL A 120 10.51 -6.52 -12.11
C VAL A 120 10.93 -5.49 -11.09
N ASP A 121 11.80 -5.83 -10.15
CA ASP A 121 12.22 -4.91 -9.08
C ASP A 121 13.04 -3.72 -9.64
N GLU A 122 13.73 -3.90 -10.76
CA GLU A 122 14.57 -2.88 -11.40
C GLU A 122 13.82 -2.04 -12.43
N ASN A 123 12.86 -2.64 -13.17
CA ASN A 123 12.29 -2.04 -14.37
C ASN A 123 10.78 -1.72 -14.25
N CYS A 124 10.13 -2.05 -13.13
CA CYS A 124 8.71 -1.74 -12.92
C CYS A 124 8.49 -0.64 -11.90
N TYR A 125 7.36 0.02 -12.04
CA TYR A 125 6.82 0.92 -11.02
C TYR A 125 5.78 0.17 -10.19
N PHE A 126 5.86 0.33 -8.88
CA PHE A 126 4.87 -0.19 -7.95
C PHE A 126 3.87 0.90 -7.55
N PHE A 127 2.76 0.49 -6.94
CA PHE A 127 1.73 1.41 -6.45
C PHE A 127 1.25 0.94 -5.07
N ASN A 128 2.14 1.01 -4.08
CA ASN A 128 1.88 0.49 -2.74
C ASN A 128 2.06 1.53 -1.64
N ASP A 129 2.96 2.47 -1.81
CA ASP A 129 3.24 3.54 -0.87
C ASP A 129 3.50 4.90 -1.57
N ILE A 130 3.83 5.91 -0.79
CA ILE A 130 4.07 7.27 -1.31
C ILE A 130 5.33 7.34 -2.17
N ASN A 131 6.38 6.61 -1.83
CA ASN A 131 7.61 6.61 -2.62
C ASN A 131 7.37 6.01 -4.01
N ASP A 132 6.58 4.94 -4.07
CA ASP A 132 6.15 4.34 -5.34
C ASP A 132 5.35 5.34 -6.18
N LEU A 133 4.40 6.01 -5.53
CA LEU A 133 3.57 7.03 -6.18
C LEU A 133 4.42 8.17 -6.75
N ASP A 134 5.38 8.68 -5.99
CA ASP A 134 6.26 9.77 -6.42
C ASP A 134 7.13 9.35 -7.61
N LYS A 135 7.70 8.14 -7.60
CA LYS A 135 8.45 7.60 -8.74
C LYS A 135 7.58 7.48 -9.99
N LEU A 136 6.37 6.95 -9.85
CA LEU A 136 5.42 6.84 -10.95
C LEU A 136 5.02 8.21 -11.50
N LYS A 137 4.74 9.20 -10.64
CA LYS A 137 4.42 10.58 -11.05
C LYS A 137 5.56 11.22 -11.84
N ILE A 138 6.80 11.09 -11.37
CA ILE A 138 7.98 11.62 -12.06
C ILE A 138 8.08 11.01 -13.46
N TYR A 139 7.98 9.70 -13.60
CA TYR A 139 8.01 9.01 -14.89
C TYR A 139 6.90 9.52 -15.82
N LEU A 140 5.67 9.57 -15.35
CA LEU A 140 4.53 10.02 -16.15
C LEU A 140 4.65 11.50 -16.60
N GLN A 141 5.29 12.34 -15.81
CA GLN A 141 5.54 13.75 -16.16
C GLN A 141 6.68 13.91 -17.17
N GLN A 142 7.73 13.11 -17.06
CA GLN A 142 8.90 13.20 -17.94
C GLN A 142 8.68 12.60 -19.33
N THR A 143 7.73 11.66 -19.45
CA THR A 143 7.42 11.03 -20.74
C THR A 143 6.87 12.07 -21.72
N THR A 144 7.58 12.31 -22.81
CA THR A 144 7.22 13.30 -23.84
C THR A 144 6.02 12.84 -24.66
N ASN A 145 5.25 13.79 -25.20
CA ASN A 145 4.18 13.50 -26.14
C ASN A 145 4.77 13.01 -27.46
N ASN A 146 4.83 11.70 -27.65
CA ASN A 146 5.24 11.10 -28.89
C ASN A 146 4.10 11.15 -29.92
N VAL A 147 4.44 11.18 -31.22
CA VAL A 147 3.46 11.10 -32.31
C VAL A 147 2.66 9.79 -32.25
N LYS A 148 3.29 8.72 -31.77
CA LYS A 148 2.67 7.41 -31.52
C LYS A 148 2.57 7.21 -30.01
N LYS A 149 1.39 6.80 -29.53
CA LYS A 149 1.20 6.46 -28.12
C LYS A 149 2.02 5.24 -27.75
N ASP A 150 2.68 5.31 -26.61
CA ASP A 150 3.34 4.17 -25.99
C ASP A 150 2.33 3.25 -25.29
N ASN A 151 2.67 1.97 -25.13
CA ASN A 151 1.86 1.08 -24.32
C ASN A 151 2.28 1.19 -22.85
N LEU A 152 1.31 1.33 -21.96
CA LEU A 152 1.51 1.25 -20.52
C LEU A 152 0.79 0.00 -20.00
N PHE A 153 1.56 -0.94 -19.48
CA PHE A 153 1.04 -2.19 -18.97
C PHE A 153 0.86 -2.12 -17.45
N ILE A 154 -0.28 -2.62 -16.98
CA ILE A 154 -0.58 -2.83 -15.56
C ILE A 154 -0.68 -4.34 -15.36
N VAL A 155 0.14 -4.88 -14.46
CA VAL A 155 0.17 -6.32 -14.16
C VAL A 155 -0.70 -6.61 -12.95
N GLY A 156 -1.76 -7.37 -13.18
CA GLY A 156 -2.78 -7.74 -12.21
C GLY A 156 -4.10 -7.00 -12.41
N ALA A 157 -5.18 -7.74 -12.58
CA ALA A 157 -6.55 -7.24 -12.71
C ALA A 157 -7.36 -7.37 -11.41
N GLY A 158 -6.71 -7.27 -10.26
CA GLY A 158 -7.37 -7.08 -8.98
C GLY A 158 -7.92 -5.66 -8.83
N PRO A 159 -8.60 -5.34 -7.71
CA PRO A 159 -9.21 -4.01 -7.50
C PRO A 159 -8.24 -2.86 -7.78
N SER A 160 -7.04 -2.91 -7.20
CA SER A 160 -6.04 -1.85 -7.38
C SER A 160 -5.59 -1.67 -8.83
N GLY A 161 -5.39 -2.78 -9.57
CA GLY A 161 -4.98 -2.71 -10.97
C GLY A 161 -6.07 -2.12 -11.87
N VAL A 162 -7.33 -2.50 -11.64
CA VAL A 162 -8.48 -1.97 -12.38
C VAL A 162 -8.66 -0.47 -12.10
N GLU A 163 -8.61 -0.06 -10.83
CA GLU A 163 -8.73 1.35 -10.43
C GLU A 163 -7.58 2.20 -11.01
N LEU A 164 -6.34 1.69 -10.93
CA LEU A 164 -5.16 2.38 -11.49
C LEU A 164 -5.27 2.51 -13.01
N ALA A 165 -5.71 1.46 -13.71
CA ALA A 165 -5.88 1.49 -15.15
C ALA A 165 -6.90 2.54 -15.57
N CYS A 166 -8.04 2.59 -14.90
CA CYS A 166 -9.07 3.61 -15.16
C CYS A 166 -8.51 5.03 -14.90
N LYS A 167 -7.86 5.25 -13.76
CA LYS A 167 -7.30 6.57 -13.41
C LYS A 167 -6.21 7.01 -14.39
N LEU A 168 -5.30 6.12 -14.76
CA LEU A 168 -4.26 6.42 -15.75
C LEU A 168 -4.84 6.69 -17.14
N SER A 169 -5.88 5.97 -17.55
CA SER A 169 -6.58 6.24 -18.80
C SER A 169 -7.23 7.61 -18.80
N ASP A 170 -7.91 7.98 -17.72
CA ASP A 170 -8.54 9.30 -17.60
C ASP A 170 -7.52 10.45 -17.67
N LEU A 171 -6.32 10.25 -17.12
CA LEU A 171 -5.27 11.27 -17.08
C LEU A 171 -4.39 11.30 -18.33
N TYR A 172 -4.09 10.15 -18.93
CA TYR A 172 -3.00 10.01 -19.90
C TYR A 172 -3.37 9.23 -21.17
N SER A 173 -4.67 9.03 -21.48
CA SER A 173 -5.11 8.33 -22.69
C SER A 173 -4.70 9.01 -24.01
N ASN A 174 -4.31 10.27 -23.97
CA ASN A 174 -3.71 10.97 -25.10
C ASN A 174 -2.24 10.57 -25.36
N ARG A 175 -1.55 10.00 -24.38
CA ARG A 175 -0.11 9.65 -24.42
C ARG A 175 0.14 8.15 -24.43
N PHE A 176 -0.70 7.38 -23.72
CA PHE A 176 -0.54 5.94 -23.56
C PHE A 176 -1.76 5.16 -24.04
N ASN A 177 -1.51 3.97 -24.57
CA ASN A 177 -2.47 2.90 -24.66
C ASN A 177 -2.37 2.08 -23.38
N ILE A 178 -3.38 2.15 -22.51
CA ILE A 178 -3.37 1.44 -21.24
C ILE A 178 -3.81 -0.01 -21.48
N LYS A 179 -3.06 -0.96 -20.92
CA LYS A 179 -3.35 -2.39 -21.03
C LYS A 179 -3.20 -3.06 -19.68
N ILE A 180 -4.05 -4.04 -19.40
CA ILE A 180 -3.95 -4.88 -18.19
C ILE A 180 -3.51 -6.28 -18.60
N ILE A 181 -2.54 -6.84 -17.87
CA ILE A 181 -2.11 -8.23 -17.99
C ILE A 181 -2.61 -8.97 -16.75
N GLU A 182 -3.35 -10.06 -16.96
CA GLU A 182 -3.87 -10.88 -15.86
C GLU A 182 -3.64 -12.37 -16.14
N LYS A 183 -3.10 -13.08 -15.15
CA LYS A 183 -2.85 -14.51 -15.21
C LYS A 183 -4.14 -15.34 -15.22
N ALA A 184 -5.17 -14.87 -14.52
CA ALA A 184 -6.46 -15.54 -14.46
C ALA A 184 -7.24 -15.39 -15.78
N ASP A 185 -8.29 -16.16 -15.92
CA ASP A 185 -9.23 -16.13 -17.04
C ASP A 185 -10.29 -15.03 -16.91
N GLU A 186 -10.30 -14.29 -15.79
CA GLU A 186 -11.22 -13.18 -15.53
C GLU A 186 -10.58 -12.10 -14.66
N ILE A 187 -11.10 -10.89 -14.70
CA ILE A 187 -10.73 -9.81 -13.77
C ILE A 187 -11.43 -10.02 -12.41
N LEU A 188 -10.89 -9.43 -11.35
CA LEU A 188 -11.54 -9.39 -10.03
C LEU A 188 -12.02 -10.78 -9.53
N THR A 189 -11.23 -11.82 -9.73
CA THR A 189 -11.55 -13.24 -9.47
C THR A 189 -12.22 -13.52 -8.12
N LYS A 190 -11.91 -12.72 -7.09
CA LYS A 190 -12.45 -12.89 -5.71
C LYS A 190 -13.60 -11.94 -5.39
N ASN A 191 -14.11 -11.23 -6.38
CA ASN A 191 -15.15 -10.23 -6.17
C ASN A 191 -16.53 -10.74 -6.59
N LYS A 192 -17.59 -10.03 -6.14
CA LYS A 192 -18.96 -10.33 -6.56
C LYS A 192 -19.14 -10.05 -8.07
N ILE A 193 -20.02 -10.80 -8.73
CA ILE A 193 -20.31 -10.67 -10.17
C ILE A 193 -20.65 -9.22 -10.53
N PHE A 194 -21.49 -8.56 -9.77
CA PHE A 194 -21.82 -7.14 -9.99
C PHE A 194 -20.59 -6.23 -10.09
N ASN A 195 -19.60 -6.41 -9.22
CA ASN A 195 -18.38 -5.60 -9.25
C ASN A 195 -17.55 -5.87 -10.51
N LYS A 196 -17.51 -7.13 -10.99
CA LYS A 196 -16.85 -7.50 -12.25
C LYS A 196 -17.49 -6.82 -13.44
N GLU A 197 -18.82 -6.93 -13.56
CA GLU A 197 -19.59 -6.33 -14.65
C GLU A 197 -19.41 -4.81 -14.71
N GLU A 198 -19.42 -4.12 -13.57
CA GLU A 198 -19.20 -2.67 -13.52
C GLU A 198 -17.75 -2.31 -13.87
N ALA A 199 -16.77 -3.11 -13.44
CA ALA A 199 -15.38 -2.92 -13.80
C ALA A 199 -15.16 -3.14 -15.31
N GLU A 200 -15.73 -4.19 -15.90
CA GLU A 200 -15.64 -4.46 -17.34
C GLU A 200 -16.23 -3.30 -18.16
N LYS A 201 -17.41 -2.80 -17.79
CA LYS A 201 -18.02 -1.62 -18.42
C LYS A 201 -17.12 -0.38 -18.30
N ALA A 202 -16.49 -0.18 -17.14
CA ALA A 202 -15.61 0.96 -16.91
C ALA A 202 -14.33 0.89 -17.75
N LEU A 203 -13.76 -0.31 -17.92
CA LEU A 203 -12.57 -0.57 -18.74
C LEU A 203 -12.89 -0.45 -20.24
N ASP A 204 -14.01 -1.02 -20.68
CA ASP A 204 -14.47 -0.94 -22.09
C ASP A 204 -14.75 0.51 -22.52
N LYS A 205 -15.46 1.27 -21.70
CA LYS A 205 -15.71 2.72 -21.94
C LYS A 205 -14.40 3.49 -22.18
N ARG A 206 -13.30 3.08 -21.56
CA ARG A 206 -11.98 3.71 -21.66
C ARG A 206 -11.08 3.07 -22.72
N LYS A 207 -11.58 2.03 -23.40
CA LYS A 207 -10.84 1.25 -24.41
C LYS A 207 -9.52 0.68 -23.84
N ILE A 208 -9.58 0.16 -22.62
CA ILE A 208 -8.44 -0.50 -21.96
C ILE A 208 -8.43 -1.96 -22.40
N ASP A 209 -7.35 -2.39 -23.04
CA ASP A 209 -7.16 -3.79 -23.45
C ASP A 209 -6.87 -4.65 -22.22
N ILE A 210 -7.50 -5.83 -22.13
CA ILE A 210 -7.26 -6.80 -21.06
C ILE A 210 -6.69 -8.08 -21.68
N LEU A 211 -5.49 -8.45 -21.27
CA LEU A 211 -4.80 -9.67 -21.67
C LEU A 211 -4.97 -10.72 -20.56
N LEU A 212 -6.04 -11.50 -20.63
CA LEU A 212 -6.31 -12.59 -19.70
C LEU A 212 -5.47 -13.82 -20.04
N ASN A 213 -5.38 -14.78 -19.10
CA ASN A 213 -4.57 -16.00 -19.24
C ASN A 213 -3.11 -15.72 -19.66
N THR A 214 -2.60 -14.53 -19.27
CA THR A 214 -1.29 -14.05 -19.67
C THR A 214 -0.39 -13.83 -18.47
N THR A 215 0.79 -14.44 -18.48
CA THR A 215 1.78 -14.33 -17.40
C THR A 215 3.01 -13.58 -17.90
N VAL A 216 3.50 -12.64 -17.09
CA VAL A 216 4.79 -11.98 -17.33
C VAL A 216 5.90 -12.91 -16.87
N GLU A 217 6.88 -13.20 -17.72
CA GLU A 217 8.02 -14.07 -17.41
C GLU A 217 9.28 -13.27 -17.05
N GLU A 218 9.50 -12.15 -17.74
CA GLU A 218 10.66 -11.27 -17.55
C GLU A 218 10.30 -9.84 -17.93
N VAL A 219 10.96 -8.87 -17.32
CA VAL A 219 10.90 -7.45 -17.68
C VAL A 219 12.31 -6.94 -17.94
N THR A 220 12.53 -6.29 -19.10
CA THR A 220 13.80 -5.71 -19.50
C THR A 220 13.67 -4.20 -19.69
N GLU A 221 14.78 -3.48 -19.75
CA GLU A 221 14.77 -2.02 -20.01
C GLU A 221 14.13 -1.62 -21.35
N LYS A 222 13.99 -2.55 -22.28
CA LYS A 222 13.57 -2.28 -23.67
C LYS A 222 12.21 -2.87 -24.02
N GLU A 223 11.65 -3.69 -23.16
CA GLU A 223 10.41 -4.43 -23.41
C GLU A 223 9.49 -4.47 -22.17
#